data_6ce53021ed861c504f2a2355a72fef3c
#
_entry.id   6ce53021ed861c504f2a2355a72fef3c
#
_cell.length_a   1.000
_cell.length_b   1.000
_cell.length_c   1.000
_cell.angle_alpha   90.00
_cell.angle_beta   90.00
_cell.angle_gamma   90.00
#
_symmetry.space_group_name_H-M   'P 1'
#
loop_
_entity.id
_entity.type
_entity.pdbx_description
1 polymer ?
#
loop_
_entity_poly.entity_id
_entity_poly.type
_entity_poly.pdbx_seq_one_letter_code
_entity_poly.pdbx_strand_id
1 'polypeptide(L)'
;MEIIKDLPEVFEEFAEQRQKSFLAVKQLKDKGIPVIGSYCTYFPKEIAMAMGAATVSLCSTSDETIPAAEKDLPRNLCPLIKSSYGFAKTDKCPFFYFSDVVVGETTCDGKKKMYEYMGEFKEVFIMELPQSQKAEVLDLWKAEILRFKEYLEKKFEVTITEEQVREAVKLENEVRTSLKNLYGVMRHDPAPIKGHDLFRVLYGSGFKLDRTLIADEVDALTAKIEKEYAEGKREDKKPRILITGCPIGGATEKIIDAVENNGGIVVTFENCSGAKSIDRLIDEDAEDIYQAIAERYLSIGCSVMT
;
A
#
# COMPACT_ATOMS: atom_id res chain seq x y z
N MET A 1 -2.62 23.91 -23.14
CA MET A 1 -3.37 22.75 -22.64
C MET A 1 -3.71 23.00 -21.19
N GLU A 2 -4.98 22.94 -20.82
CA GLU A 2 -5.36 23.21 -19.42
C GLU A 2 -5.06 21.97 -18.57
N ILE A 3 -4.43 22.15 -17.41
CA ILE A 3 -4.07 21.08 -16.48
C ILE A 3 -5.26 20.13 -16.20
N ILE A 4 -6.47 20.72 -16.10
CA ILE A 4 -7.71 20.00 -15.81
C ILE A 4 -8.14 19.07 -16.97
N LYS A 5 -7.65 19.28 -18.20
CA LYS A 5 -7.97 18.42 -19.35
C LYS A 5 -6.96 17.30 -19.56
N ASP A 6 -5.72 17.52 -19.16
CA ASP A 6 -4.65 16.54 -19.40
C ASP A 6 -4.34 15.67 -18.18
N LEU A 7 -4.43 16.25 -16.97
CA LEU A 7 -4.27 15.47 -15.75
C LEU A 7 -5.38 14.41 -15.52
N PRO A 8 -6.68 14.68 -15.83
CA PRO A 8 -7.71 13.66 -15.69
C PRO A 8 -7.41 12.35 -16.41
N GLU A 9 -6.84 12.38 -17.62
CA GLU A 9 -6.48 11.17 -18.34
C GLU A 9 -5.41 10.38 -17.61
N VAL A 10 -4.38 11.04 -17.09
CA VAL A 10 -3.32 10.41 -16.31
C VAL A 10 -3.88 9.88 -14.99
N PHE A 11 -4.73 10.64 -14.32
CA PHE A 11 -5.35 10.20 -13.07
C PHE A 11 -6.33 9.05 -13.28
N GLU A 12 -7.08 9.03 -14.38
CA GLU A 12 -7.95 7.92 -14.75
C GLU A 12 -7.15 6.66 -15.01
N GLU A 13 -5.98 6.76 -15.65
CA GLU A 13 -5.08 5.62 -15.83
C GLU A 13 -4.68 4.98 -14.49
N PHE A 14 -4.33 5.80 -13.49
CA PHE A 14 -4.07 5.30 -12.15
C PHE A 14 -5.32 4.73 -11.47
N ALA A 15 -6.50 5.33 -11.68
CA ALA A 15 -7.76 4.82 -11.13
C ALA A 15 -8.12 3.44 -11.69
N GLU A 16 -7.91 3.21 -12.98
CA GLU A 16 -8.13 1.93 -13.64
C GLU A 16 -7.05 0.87 -13.33
N GLN A 17 -5.94 1.28 -12.74
CA GLN A 17 -4.79 0.41 -12.52
C GLN A 17 -5.15 -0.87 -11.74
N ARG A 18 -6.09 -0.79 -10.80
CA ARG A 18 -6.57 -1.98 -10.08
C ARG A 18 -7.21 -3.01 -10.99
N GLN A 19 -8.02 -2.59 -11.97
CA GLN A 19 -8.66 -3.52 -12.94
C GLN A 19 -7.63 -4.09 -13.92
N LYS A 20 -6.73 -3.25 -14.42
CA LYS A 20 -5.61 -3.68 -15.27
C LYS A 20 -4.73 -4.71 -14.55
N SER A 21 -4.51 -4.54 -13.25
CA SER A 21 -3.71 -5.45 -12.41
C SER A 21 -4.33 -6.84 -12.24
N PHE A 22 -5.64 -7.01 -12.38
CA PHE A 22 -6.27 -8.34 -12.31
C PHE A 22 -5.82 -9.24 -13.46
N LEU A 23 -5.72 -8.68 -14.67
CA LEU A 23 -5.17 -9.40 -15.80
C LEU A 23 -3.66 -9.60 -15.68
N ALA A 24 -2.96 -8.57 -15.21
CA ALA A 24 -1.52 -8.61 -15.02
C ALA A 24 -1.08 -9.69 -14.02
N VAL A 25 -1.77 -9.82 -12.86
CA VAL A 25 -1.43 -10.86 -11.89
C VAL A 25 -1.61 -12.27 -12.44
N LYS A 26 -2.66 -12.50 -13.28
CA LYS A 26 -2.81 -13.76 -13.98
C LYS A 26 -1.65 -14.02 -14.94
N GLN A 27 -1.26 -13.02 -15.71
CA GLN A 27 -0.12 -13.14 -16.64
C GLN A 27 1.21 -13.45 -15.91
N LEU A 28 1.43 -12.88 -14.71
CA LEU A 28 2.58 -13.20 -13.89
C LEU A 28 2.56 -14.67 -13.46
N LYS A 29 1.40 -15.17 -13.03
CA LYS A 29 1.24 -16.60 -12.69
C LYS A 29 1.48 -17.52 -13.90
N ASP A 30 0.98 -17.15 -15.06
CA ASP A 30 1.20 -17.91 -16.32
C ASP A 30 2.71 -17.98 -16.69
N LYS A 31 3.50 -16.98 -16.23
CA LYS A 31 4.97 -16.95 -16.37
C LYS A 31 5.73 -17.64 -15.21
N GLY A 32 5.02 -18.21 -14.24
CA GLY A 32 5.63 -18.84 -13.07
C GLY A 32 6.20 -17.86 -12.02
N ILE A 33 5.84 -16.58 -12.09
CA ILE A 33 6.29 -15.58 -11.12
C ILE A 33 5.48 -15.73 -9.83
N PRO A 34 6.13 -15.87 -8.66
CA PRO A 34 5.43 -15.94 -7.38
C PRO A 34 4.66 -14.66 -7.08
N VAL A 35 3.49 -14.81 -6.44
CA VAL A 35 2.65 -13.69 -6.01
C VAL A 35 2.45 -13.77 -4.50
N ILE A 36 2.88 -12.73 -3.78
CA ILE A 36 2.76 -12.60 -2.33
C ILE A 36 1.69 -11.59 -2.00
N GLY A 37 0.63 -12.05 -1.33
CA GLY A 37 -0.47 -11.20 -0.89
C GLY A 37 -0.27 -10.68 0.53
N SER A 38 -0.60 -9.41 0.80
CA SER A 38 -0.47 -8.80 2.11
C SER A 38 -1.65 -7.89 2.46
N TYR A 39 -1.86 -7.64 3.77
CA TYR A 39 -2.97 -6.84 4.27
C TYR A 39 -2.55 -5.56 4.98
N CYS A 40 -1.28 -5.31 5.20
CA CYS A 40 -0.85 -4.16 5.99
C CYS A 40 0.37 -3.45 5.42
N THR A 41 0.53 -2.18 5.82
CA THR A 41 1.72 -1.37 5.49
C THR A 41 2.99 -1.82 6.22
N TYR A 42 2.87 -2.68 7.21
CA TYR A 42 4.02 -3.27 7.92
C TYR A 42 4.70 -4.40 7.15
N PHE A 43 4.13 -4.87 6.05
CA PHE A 43 4.69 -5.91 5.22
C PHE A 43 6.01 -5.45 4.56
N PRO A 44 7.16 -6.11 4.88
CA PRO A 44 8.46 -5.78 4.30
C PRO A 44 8.57 -6.35 2.88
N LYS A 45 7.90 -5.68 1.93
CA LYS A 45 7.77 -6.15 0.54
C LYS A 45 9.11 -6.35 -0.16
N GLU A 46 10.14 -5.63 0.23
CA GLU A 46 11.49 -5.71 -0.33
C GLU A 46 12.05 -7.14 -0.25
N ILE A 47 11.70 -7.90 0.80
CA ILE A 47 12.12 -9.29 0.95
C ILE A 47 11.49 -10.18 -0.14
N ALA A 48 10.20 -10.02 -0.41
CA ALA A 48 9.53 -10.76 -1.47
C ALA A 48 10.00 -10.31 -2.87
N MET A 49 10.19 -9.01 -3.07
CA MET A 49 10.70 -8.45 -4.33
C MET A 49 12.12 -8.93 -4.64
N ALA A 50 12.98 -9.11 -3.64
CA ALA A 50 14.34 -9.61 -3.79
C ALA A 50 14.42 -11.00 -4.45
N MET A 51 13.40 -11.84 -4.28
CA MET A 51 13.30 -13.12 -4.98
C MET A 51 12.59 -13.03 -6.36
N GLY A 52 12.23 -11.82 -6.81
CA GLY A 52 11.50 -11.63 -8.07
C GLY A 52 9.98 -11.85 -7.95
N ALA A 53 9.42 -11.91 -6.75
CA ALA A 53 7.98 -12.05 -6.55
C ALA A 53 7.23 -10.73 -6.76
N ALA A 54 6.03 -10.83 -7.29
CA ALA A 54 5.08 -9.71 -7.28
C ALA A 54 4.38 -9.64 -5.92
N THR A 55 4.24 -8.43 -5.39
CA THR A 55 3.49 -8.17 -4.14
C THR A 55 2.16 -7.51 -4.45
N VAL A 56 1.09 -7.99 -3.82
CA VAL A 56 -0.27 -7.47 -4.04
C VAL A 56 -0.96 -7.14 -2.72
N SER A 57 -1.69 -6.02 -2.70
CA SER A 57 -2.54 -5.67 -1.56
C SER A 57 -3.87 -6.43 -1.65
N LEU A 58 -4.26 -7.05 -0.54
CA LEU A 58 -5.47 -7.86 -0.42
C LEU A 58 -6.60 -7.14 0.34
N CYS A 59 -6.36 -5.92 0.84
CA CYS A 59 -7.40 -5.16 1.51
C CYS A 59 -8.56 -4.85 0.58
N SER A 60 -9.74 -5.37 0.90
CA SER A 60 -10.97 -5.03 0.20
C SER A 60 -11.65 -3.83 0.84
N THR A 61 -12.34 -3.07 -0.01
CA THR A 61 -13.06 -1.86 0.40
C THR A 61 -14.57 -1.93 0.11
N SER A 62 -15.04 -2.99 -0.58
CA SER A 62 -16.45 -3.21 -0.89
C SER A 62 -17.17 -3.94 0.23
N ASP A 63 -18.42 -3.60 0.50
CA ASP A 63 -19.29 -4.26 1.47
C ASP A 63 -20.03 -5.51 0.92
N GLU A 64 -19.91 -5.77 -0.38
CA GLU A 64 -20.58 -6.84 -1.10
C GLU A 64 -20.46 -8.22 -0.42
N THR A 65 -19.28 -8.54 0.11
CA THR A 65 -18.97 -9.86 0.68
C THR A 65 -19.10 -9.93 2.19
N ILE A 66 -19.46 -8.83 2.87
CA ILE A 66 -19.64 -8.79 4.33
C ILE A 66 -20.65 -9.85 4.81
N PRO A 67 -21.82 -10.07 4.15
CA PRO A 67 -22.76 -11.11 4.58
C PRO A 67 -22.16 -12.53 4.55
N ALA A 68 -21.24 -12.81 3.64
CA ALA A 68 -20.55 -14.10 3.60
C ALA A 68 -19.53 -14.23 4.76
N ALA A 69 -18.85 -13.13 5.10
CA ALA A 69 -17.91 -13.08 6.22
C ALA A 69 -18.60 -13.23 7.59
N GLU A 70 -19.80 -12.69 7.75
CA GLU A 70 -20.58 -12.76 8.99
C GLU A 70 -21.10 -14.15 9.36
N LYS A 71 -20.86 -15.15 8.51
CA LYS A 71 -21.10 -16.56 8.85
C LYS A 71 -20.04 -17.10 9.83
N ASP A 72 -18.82 -16.53 9.80
CA ASP A 72 -17.69 -16.96 10.62
C ASP A 72 -17.23 -15.86 11.59
N LEU A 73 -17.38 -14.60 11.19
CA LEU A 73 -16.89 -13.44 11.94
C LEU A 73 -18.07 -12.68 12.60
N PRO A 74 -17.87 -12.10 13.80
CA PRO A 74 -18.89 -11.33 14.48
C PRO A 74 -19.39 -10.13 13.67
N ARG A 75 -20.69 -9.84 13.72
CA ARG A 75 -21.30 -8.70 13.02
C ARG A 75 -20.71 -7.33 13.41
N ASN A 76 -20.32 -7.17 14.66
CA ASN A 76 -19.68 -5.94 15.17
C ASN A 76 -18.19 -5.82 14.88
N LEU A 77 -17.60 -6.78 14.14
CA LEU A 77 -16.21 -6.69 13.71
C LEU A 77 -16.03 -5.59 12.65
N CYS A 78 -14.81 -5.05 12.57
CA CYS A 78 -14.41 -4.03 11.60
C CYS A 78 -14.87 -4.37 10.17
N PRO A 79 -15.58 -3.47 9.47
CA PRO A 79 -16.06 -3.70 8.11
C PRO A 79 -14.95 -4.04 7.11
N LEU A 80 -13.75 -3.42 7.24
CA LEU A 80 -12.61 -3.73 6.36
C LEU A 80 -12.13 -5.17 6.51
N ILE A 81 -12.12 -5.70 7.74
CA ILE A 81 -11.75 -7.09 8.02
C ILE A 81 -12.79 -8.02 7.43
N LYS A 82 -14.09 -7.77 7.69
CA LYS A 82 -15.17 -8.59 7.14
C LYS A 82 -15.20 -8.57 5.61
N SER A 83 -15.02 -7.41 5.00
CA SER A 83 -14.91 -7.28 3.54
C SER A 83 -13.75 -8.12 3.00
N SER A 84 -12.54 -7.93 3.53
CA SER A 84 -11.33 -8.63 3.07
C SER A 84 -11.47 -10.14 3.21
N TYR A 85 -11.96 -10.62 4.35
CA TYR A 85 -12.22 -12.04 4.59
C TYR A 85 -13.30 -12.59 3.65
N GLY A 86 -14.40 -11.86 3.48
CA GLY A 86 -15.49 -12.26 2.60
C GLY A 86 -15.08 -12.40 1.13
N PHE A 87 -14.26 -11.48 0.63
CA PHE A 87 -13.69 -11.58 -0.72
C PHE A 87 -12.74 -12.77 -0.86
N ALA A 88 -11.94 -13.06 0.17
CA ALA A 88 -11.07 -14.24 0.20
C ALA A 88 -11.90 -15.53 0.20
N LYS A 89 -12.88 -15.64 1.11
CA LYS A 89 -13.72 -16.84 1.29
C LYS A 89 -14.60 -17.16 0.08
N THR A 90 -14.98 -16.15 -0.71
CA THR A 90 -15.88 -16.31 -1.88
C THR A 90 -15.14 -16.32 -3.20
N ASP A 91 -13.80 -16.36 -3.21
CA ASP A 91 -12.95 -16.33 -4.40
C ASP A 91 -13.24 -15.12 -5.33
N LYS A 92 -13.79 -14.04 -4.79
CA LYS A 92 -14.13 -12.84 -5.56
C LYS A 92 -12.95 -11.86 -5.69
N CYS A 93 -11.83 -12.12 -5.02
CA CYS A 93 -10.62 -11.33 -5.15
C CYS A 93 -9.59 -12.05 -6.02
N PRO A 94 -9.35 -11.63 -7.27
CA PRO A 94 -8.33 -12.24 -8.12
C PRO A 94 -6.93 -12.21 -7.51
N PHE A 95 -6.58 -11.14 -6.81
CA PHE A 95 -5.29 -11.04 -6.15
C PHE A 95 -5.12 -12.11 -5.06
N PHE A 96 -6.15 -12.33 -4.24
CA PHE A 96 -6.14 -13.40 -3.24
C PHE A 96 -6.08 -14.77 -3.90
N TYR A 97 -6.90 -15.01 -4.92
CA TYR A 97 -6.95 -16.27 -5.64
C TYR A 97 -5.58 -16.67 -6.20
N PHE A 98 -4.90 -15.74 -6.85
CA PHE A 98 -3.59 -15.97 -7.47
C PHE A 98 -2.39 -15.87 -6.51
N SER A 99 -2.57 -15.41 -5.27
CA SER A 99 -1.49 -15.39 -4.28
C SER A 99 -1.04 -16.80 -3.93
N ASP A 100 0.27 -17.05 -3.93
CA ASP A 100 0.89 -18.32 -3.51
C ASP A 100 0.92 -18.45 -1.99
N VAL A 101 1.06 -17.32 -1.32
CA VAL A 101 1.00 -17.20 0.13
C VAL A 101 0.42 -15.84 0.51
N VAL A 102 -0.30 -15.82 1.61
CA VAL A 102 -0.77 -14.59 2.25
C VAL A 102 0.12 -14.30 3.45
N VAL A 103 0.62 -13.07 3.55
CA VAL A 103 1.37 -12.61 4.72
C VAL A 103 0.45 -11.77 5.59
N GLY A 104 0.38 -12.13 6.86
CA GLY A 104 -0.47 -11.49 7.84
C GLY A 104 0.32 -10.99 9.04
N GLU A 105 0.36 -9.69 9.25
CA GLU A 105 0.99 -9.07 10.41
C GLU A 105 -0.01 -8.97 11.57
N THR A 106 0.43 -9.27 12.79
CA THR A 106 -0.43 -9.30 13.99
C THR A 106 -0.78 -7.91 14.50
N THR A 107 -1.39 -7.07 13.64
CA THR A 107 -1.70 -5.67 13.95
C THR A 107 -2.86 -5.51 14.93
N CYS A 108 -4.01 -6.12 14.69
CA CYS A 108 -5.16 -6.05 15.58
C CYS A 108 -5.81 -7.41 15.78
N ASP A 109 -6.57 -7.57 16.86
CA ASP A 109 -7.19 -8.87 17.20
C ASP A 109 -8.16 -9.38 16.13
N GLY A 110 -8.88 -8.46 15.48
CA GLY A 110 -9.75 -8.84 14.37
C GLY A 110 -8.98 -9.43 13.19
N LYS A 111 -7.81 -8.87 12.84
CA LYS A 111 -6.95 -9.44 11.80
C LYS A 111 -6.35 -10.77 12.21
N LYS A 112 -5.86 -10.90 13.44
CA LYS A 112 -5.33 -12.19 13.95
C LYS A 112 -6.36 -13.30 13.79
N LYS A 113 -7.61 -13.04 14.18
CA LYS A 113 -8.70 -14.01 14.02
C LYS A 113 -9.05 -14.26 12.55
N MET A 114 -9.06 -13.22 11.72
CA MET A 114 -9.26 -13.37 10.27
C MET A 114 -8.20 -14.31 9.65
N TYR A 115 -6.94 -14.15 10.02
CA TYR A 115 -5.87 -15.01 9.49
C TYR A 115 -5.99 -16.46 9.95
N GLU A 116 -6.44 -16.69 11.20
CA GLU A 116 -6.70 -18.03 11.71
C GLU A 116 -7.74 -18.77 10.85
N TYR A 117 -8.90 -18.15 10.61
CA TYR A 117 -9.92 -18.72 9.72
C TYR A 117 -9.47 -18.82 8.27
N MET A 118 -8.69 -17.85 7.80
CA MET A 118 -8.16 -17.87 6.43
C MET A 118 -7.18 -19.01 6.22
N GLY A 119 -6.43 -19.40 7.25
CA GLY A 119 -5.53 -20.54 7.26
C GLY A 119 -6.20 -21.89 6.97
N GLU A 120 -7.53 -21.99 7.10
CA GLU A 120 -8.29 -23.21 6.77
C GLU A 120 -8.38 -23.45 5.24
N PHE A 121 -8.24 -22.40 4.41
CA PHE A 121 -8.39 -22.51 2.95
C PHE A 121 -7.29 -21.83 2.14
N LYS A 122 -6.35 -21.16 2.78
CA LYS A 122 -5.20 -20.52 2.14
C LYS A 122 -3.97 -20.59 3.03
N GLU A 123 -2.80 -20.80 2.45
CA GLU A 123 -1.56 -20.73 3.21
C GLU A 123 -1.31 -19.29 3.68
N VAL A 124 -1.20 -19.10 4.99
CA VAL A 124 -0.97 -17.82 5.64
C VAL A 124 0.30 -17.87 6.46
N PHE A 125 1.25 -17.00 6.14
CA PHE A 125 2.45 -16.78 6.93
C PHE A 125 2.20 -15.63 7.92
N ILE A 126 2.27 -15.90 9.21
CA ILE A 126 2.07 -14.89 10.24
C ILE A 126 3.40 -14.27 10.65
N MET A 127 3.47 -12.95 10.59
CA MET A 127 4.55 -12.15 11.16
C MET A 127 4.09 -11.53 12.48
N GLU A 128 4.79 -11.84 13.55
CA GLU A 128 4.47 -11.31 14.88
C GLU A 128 5.01 -9.88 15.01
N LEU A 129 4.15 -8.91 14.77
CA LEU A 129 4.51 -7.50 14.86
C LEU A 129 4.55 -7.05 16.32
N PRO A 130 5.71 -6.53 16.81
CA PRO A 130 5.81 -6.00 18.17
C PRO A 130 4.86 -4.81 18.40
N GLN A 131 4.15 -4.83 19.51
CA GLN A 131 3.20 -3.76 19.92
C GLN A 131 3.93 -2.59 20.61
N SER A 132 5.08 -2.18 20.08
CA SER A 132 5.92 -1.13 20.65
C SER A 132 6.88 -0.58 19.60
N GLN A 133 7.30 0.67 19.78
CA GLN A 133 8.34 1.31 18.96
C GLN A 133 9.66 1.52 19.75
N LYS A 134 9.82 0.82 20.88
CA LYS A 134 11.05 0.91 21.67
C LYS A 134 12.20 0.19 20.98
N ALA A 135 13.42 0.63 21.26
CA ALA A 135 14.62 0.04 20.68
C ALA A 135 14.75 -1.48 20.94
N GLU A 136 14.31 -1.93 22.12
CA GLU A 136 14.42 -3.32 22.55
C GLU A 136 13.60 -4.30 21.71
N VAL A 137 12.64 -3.82 20.92
CA VAL A 137 11.79 -4.70 20.08
C VAL A 137 12.22 -4.71 18.61
N LEU A 138 13.20 -3.91 18.24
CA LEU A 138 13.73 -3.91 16.87
C LEU A 138 14.31 -5.25 16.48
N ASP A 139 15.09 -5.87 17.36
CA ASP A 139 15.69 -7.18 17.13
C ASP A 139 14.62 -8.27 16.94
N LEU A 140 13.48 -8.16 17.65
CA LEU A 140 12.36 -9.09 17.47
C LEU A 140 11.75 -8.93 16.07
N TRP A 141 11.54 -7.70 15.63
CA TRP A 141 10.98 -7.46 14.28
C TRP A 141 11.96 -7.85 13.18
N LYS A 142 13.25 -7.58 13.36
CA LYS A 142 14.29 -8.05 12.46
C LYS A 142 14.31 -9.57 12.37
N ALA A 143 14.20 -10.28 13.50
CA ALA A 143 14.12 -11.74 13.52
C ALA A 143 12.90 -12.26 12.73
N GLU A 144 11.74 -11.60 12.84
CA GLU A 144 10.55 -11.93 12.05
C GLU A 144 10.77 -11.69 10.53
N ILE A 145 11.46 -10.63 10.16
CA ILE A 145 11.84 -10.37 8.75
C ILE A 145 12.76 -11.46 8.21
N LEU A 146 13.75 -11.88 9.00
CA LEU A 146 14.66 -12.97 8.62
C LEU A 146 13.91 -14.33 8.55
N ARG A 147 13.00 -14.60 9.50
CA ARG A 147 12.15 -15.79 9.47
C ARG A 147 11.25 -15.82 8.21
N PHE A 148 10.73 -14.66 7.80
CA PHE A 148 9.97 -14.54 6.56
C PHE A 148 10.85 -14.81 5.33
N LYS A 149 12.07 -14.28 5.30
CA LYS A 149 13.05 -14.58 4.24
C LYS A 149 13.31 -16.07 4.13
N GLU A 150 13.66 -16.73 5.23
CA GLU A 150 13.91 -18.17 5.27
C GLU A 150 12.71 -19.00 4.82
N TYR A 151 11.50 -18.59 5.20
CA TYR A 151 10.27 -19.22 4.75
C TYR A 151 10.11 -19.13 3.23
N LEU A 152 10.35 -17.96 2.63
CA LEU A 152 10.27 -17.77 1.18
C LEU A 152 11.33 -18.62 0.45
N GLU A 153 12.56 -18.61 0.93
CA GLU A 153 13.66 -19.41 0.36
C GLU A 153 13.31 -20.89 0.34
N LYS A 154 12.79 -21.41 1.44
CA LYS A 154 12.38 -22.81 1.57
C LYS A 154 11.16 -23.14 0.68
N LYS A 155 10.17 -22.27 0.66
CA LYS A 155 8.91 -22.49 -0.07
C LYS A 155 9.11 -22.50 -1.58
N PHE A 156 9.92 -21.57 -2.09
CA PHE A 156 10.15 -21.38 -3.52
C PHE A 156 11.46 -21.99 -4.03
N GLU A 157 12.21 -22.65 -3.15
CA GLU A 157 13.50 -23.29 -3.47
C GLU A 157 14.50 -22.31 -4.11
N VAL A 158 14.58 -21.10 -3.56
CA VAL A 158 15.45 -20.02 -4.02
C VAL A 158 16.38 -19.55 -2.89
N THR A 159 17.43 -18.82 -3.24
CA THR A 159 18.27 -18.10 -2.29
C THR A 159 18.05 -16.60 -2.50
N ILE A 160 17.75 -15.88 -1.42
CA ILE A 160 17.61 -14.43 -1.42
C ILE A 160 18.89 -13.83 -0.85
N THR A 161 19.71 -13.23 -1.70
CA THR A 161 20.96 -12.59 -1.28
C THR A 161 20.73 -11.21 -0.68
N GLU A 162 21.67 -10.75 0.14
CA GLU A 162 21.60 -9.38 0.69
C GLU A 162 21.66 -8.33 -0.42
N GLU A 163 22.44 -8.58 -1.48
CA GLU A 163 22.53 -7.69 -2.64
C GLU A 163 21.16 -7.51 -3.31
N GLN A 164 20.42 -8.58 -3.54
CA GLN A 164 19.05 -8.52 -4.09
C GLN A 164 18.09 -7.76 -3.17
N VAL A 165 18.25 -7.89 -1.84
CA VAL A 165 17.46 -7.12 -0.87
C VAL A 165 17.80 -5.63 -0.97
N ARG A 166 19.07 -5.27 -1.09
CA ARG A 166 19.52 -3.87 -1.26
C ARG A 166 18.99 -3.26 -2.57
N GLU A 167 19.00 -4.01 -3.67
CA GLU A 167 18.40 -3.57 -4.93
C GLU A 167 16.89 -3.31 -4.81
N ALA A 168 16.16 -4.21 -4.14
CA ALA A 168 14.74 -4.04 -3.88
C ALA A 168 14.46 -2.83 -2.95
N VAL A 169 15.30 -2.59 -1.95
CA VAL A 169 15.23 -1.42 -1.08
C VAL A 169 15.42 -0.14 -1.89
N LYS A 170 16.45 -0.09 -2.74
CA LYS A 170 16.73 1.07 -3.59
C LYS A 170 15.54 1.38 -4.49
N LEU A 171 15.01 0.40 -5.20
CA LEU A 171 13.83 0.57 -6.06
C LEU A 171 12.62 1.11 -5.28
N GLU A 172 12.31 0.54 -4.11
CA GLU A 172 11.17 1.01 -3.32
C GLU A 172 11.41 2.39 -2.69
N ASN A 173 12.65 2.75 -2.38
CA ASN A 173 13.00 4.10 -1.93
C ASN A 173 12.84 5.13 -3.05
N GLU A 174 13.21 4.79 -4.28
CA GLU A 174 12.95 5.63 -5.46
C GLU A 174 11.44 5.89 -5.62
N VAL A 175 10.63 4.84 -5.57
CA VAL A 175 9.16 4.95 -5.63
C VAL A 175 8.60 5.81 -4.48
N ARG A 176 9.06 5.59 -3.24
CA ARG A 176 8.65 6.39 -2.08
C ARG A 176 9.02 7.86 -2.26
N THR A 177 10.21 8.13 -2.77
CA THR A 177 10.70 9.50 -3.00
C THR A 177 9.86 10.21 -4.04
N SER A 178 9.58 9.59 -5.18
CA SER A 178 8.74 10.17 -6.24
C SER A 178 7.31 10.44 -5.75
N LEU A 179 6.69 9.48 -5.06
CA LEU A 179 5.37 9.68 -4.44
C LEU A 179 5.36 10.78 -3.38
N LYS A 180 6.43 10.90 -2.60
CA LYS A 180 6.61 11.95 -1.58
C LYS A 180 6.78 13.33 -2.23
N ASN A 181 7.48 13.41 -3.35
CA ASN A 181 7.61 14.64 -4.14
C ASN A 181 6.25 15.07 -4.71
N LEU A 182 5.49 14.14 -5.29
CA LEU A 182 4.11 14.41 -5.73
C LEU A 182 3.24 14.90 -4.56
N TYR A 183 3.35 14.26 -3.41
CA TYR A 183 2.65 14.71 -2.20
C TYR A 183 3.03 16.14 -1.81
N GLY A 184 4.31 16.48 -2.02
CA GLY A 184 4.87 17.79 -1.73
C GLY A 184 4.26 18.93 -2.51
N VAL A 185 3.72 18.71 -3.72
CA VAL A 185 3.08 19.75 -4.52
C VAL A 185 1.85 20.35 -3.82
N MET A 186 1.20 19.57 -2.95
CA MET A 186 0.07 20.03 -2.17
C MET A 186 0.44 21.03 -1.06
N ARG A 187 1.73 21.37 -0.87
CA ARG A 187 2.16 22.47 0.03
C ARG A 187 1.85 23.84 -0.53
N HIS A 188 1.71 23.96 -1.84
CA HIS A 188 1.27 25.22 -2.47
C HIS A 188 -0.10 25.67 -1.96
N ASP A 189 -0.30 26.99 -1.84
CA ASP A 189 -1.58 27.61 -1.46
C ASP A 189 -1.87 28.78 -2.41
N PRO A 190 -2.84 28.67 -3.30
CA PRO A 190 -3.80 27.57 -3.50
C PRO A 190 -3.14 26.26 -3.94
N ALA A 191 -3.83 25.11 -3.70
CA ALA A 191 -3.34 23.82 -4.12
C ALA A 191 -3.31 23.70 -5.67
N PRO A 192 -2.33 22.99 -6.26
CA PRO A 192 -2.21 22.83 -7.70
C PRO A 192 -3.23 21.88 -8.31
N ILE A 193 -3.67 20.87 -7.55
CA ILE A 193 -4.60 19.82 -7.97
C ILE A 193 -5.60 19.52 -6.86
N LYS A 194 -6.66 18.80 -7.19
CA LYS A 194 -7.62 18.29 -6.21
C LYS A 194 -7.04 17.15 -5.38
N GLY A 195 -7.47 17.03 -4.15
CA GLY A 195 -7.11 15.89 -3.29
C GLY A 195 -7.63 14.56 -3.85
N HIS A 196 -8.75 14.56 -4.59
CA HIS A 196 -9.25 13.38 -5.28
C HIS A 196 -8.23 12.85 -6.32
N ASP A 197 -7.62 13.73 -7.11
CA ASP A 197 -6.62 13.35 -8.10
C ASP A 197 -5.34 12.85 -7.45
N LEU A 198 -4.87 13.51 -6.38
CA LEU A 198 -3.78 13.00 -5.55
C LEU A 198 -4.06 11.59 -5.04
N PHE A 199 -5.26 11.36 -4.49
CA PHE A 199 -5.67 10.04 -3.97
C PHE A 199 -5.61 8.96 -5.05
N ARG A 200 -6.11 9.25 -6.26
CA ARG A 200 -6.08 8.31 -7.40
C ARG A 200 -4.66 7.84 -7.73
N VAL A 201 -3.69 8.76 -7.75
CA VAL A 201 -2.30 8.39 -8.01
C VAL A 201 -1.73 7.54 -6.87
N LEU A 202 -1.90 7.96 -5.62
CA LEU A 202 -1.40 7.22 -4.45
C LEU A 202 -2.00 5.82 -4.38
N TYR A 203 -3.30 5.71 -4.57
CA TYR A 203 -4.02 4.44 -4.54
C TYR A 203 -3.65 3.55 -5.73
N GLY A 204 -3.67 4.11 -6.94
CA GLY A 204 -3.36 3.40 -8.18
C GLY A 204 -1.93 2.86 -8.22
N SER A 205 -0.95 3.63 -7.72
CA SER A 205 0.45 3.20 -7.62
C SER A 205 0.63 1.92 -6.81
N GLY A 206 -0.25 1.69 -5.82
CA GLY A 206 -0.25 0.47 -5.01
C GLY A 206 -0.61 -0.80 -5.80
N PHE A 207 -1.23 -0.65 -6.98
CA PHE A 207 -1.63 -1.76 -7.84
C PHE A 207 -0.77 -1.91 -9.10
N LYS A 208 0.23 -1.07 -9.30
CA LYS A 208 1.24 -1.27 -10.36
C LYS A 208 2.19 -2.38 -9.94
N LEU A 209 2.10 -3.52 -10.62
CA LEU A 209 2.91 -4.71 -10.33
C LEU A 209 4.35 -4.54 -10.80
N ASP A 210 4.57 -3.84 -11.92
CA ASP A 210 5.90 -3.41 -12.34
C ASP A 210 6.28 -2.13 -11.60
N ARG A 211 7.08 -2.31 -10.54
CA ARG A 211 7.51 -1.22 -9.68
C ARG A 211 8.52 -0.29 -10.33
N THR A 212 9.24 -0.75 -11.36
CA THR A 212 10.30 0.02 -12.03
C THR A 212 9.78 1.23 -12.81
N LEU A 213 8.51 1.21 -13.20
CA LEU A 213 7.90 2.27 -13.99
C LEU A 213 7.32 3.42 -13.15
N ILE A 214 7.12 3.20 -11.83
CA ILE A 214 6.33 4.12 -11.01
C ILE A 214 7.07 5.44 -10.79
N ALA A 215 8.36 5.39 -10.48
CA ALA A 215 9.13 6.60 -10.17
C ALA A 215 9.12 7.57 -11.36
N ASP A 216 9.47 7.12 -12.54
CA ASP A 216 9.51 7.95 -13.76
C ASP A 216 8.15 8.56 -14.10
N GLU A 217 7.07 7.77 -14.04
CA GLU A 217 5.72 8.25 -14.34
C GLU A 217 5.25 9.30 -13.32
N VAL A 218 5.50 9.07 -12.05
CA VAL A 218 5.11 9.98 -10.98
C VAL A 218 5.95 11.27 -11.01
N ASP A 219 7.24 11.18 -11.30
CA ASP A 219 8.13 12.34 -11.42
C ASP A 219 7.76 13.20 -12.65
N ALA A 220 7.44 12.56 -13.78
CA ALA A 220 6.95 13.28 -14.96
C ALA A 220 5.63 14.03 -14.66
N LEU A 221 4.70 13.38 -13.94
CA LEU A 221 3.46 14.01 -13.49
C LEU A 221 3.72 15.17 -12.53
N THR A 222 4.60 14.98 -11.57
CA THR A 222 4.99 16.02 -10.60
C THR A 222 5.57 17.25 -11.31
N ALA A 223 6.52 17.03 -12.23
CA ALA A 223 7.10 18.12 -13.02
C ALA A 223 6.08 18.87 -13.86
N LYS A 224 5.09 18.15 -14.43
CA LYS A 224 3.99 18.76 -15.18
C LYS A 224 3.14 19.63 -14.26
N ILE A 225 2.74 19.15 -13.10
CA ILE A 225 1.94 19.89 -12.12
C ILE A 225 2.66 21.18 -11.69
N GLU A 226 3.94 21.10 -11.34
CA GLU A 226 4.74 22.24 -10.91
C GLU A 226 4.87 23.29 -12.04
N LYS A 227 5.12 22.86 -13.27
CA LYS A 227 5.17 23.76 -14.42
C LYS A 227 3.85 24.49 -14.62
N GLU A 228 2.75 23.77 -14.63
CA GLU A 228 1.43 24.35 -14.86
C GLU A 228 0.99 25.24 -13.69
N TYR A 229 1.39 24.93 -12.47
CA TYR A 229 1.21 25.81 -11.32
C TYR A 229 1.94 27.14 -11.50
N ALA A 230 3.19 27.10 -11.97
CA ALA A 230 3.96 28.32 -12.29
C ALA A 230 3.33 29.15 -13.39
N GLU A 231 2.60 28.53 -14.34
CA GLU A 231 1.82 29.18 -15.38
C GLU A 231 0.47 29.73 -14.86
N GLY A 232 0.16 29.57 -13.57
CA GLY A 232 -1.03 30.08 -12.92
C GLY A 232 -2.23 29.13 -12.91
N LYS A 233 -2.07 27.88 -13.35
CA LYS A 233 -3.12 26.86 -13.31
C LYS A 233 -3.15 26.21 -11.91
N ARG A 234 -4.19 26.50 -11.16
CA ARG A 234 -4.34 26.08 -9.76
C ARG A 234 -5.81 26.13 -9.34
N GLU A 235 -6.11 25.42 -8.27
CA GLU A 235 -7.43 25.48 -7.63
C GLU A 235 -7.69 26.87 -7.01
N ASP A 236 -8.96 27.16 -6.70
CA ASP A 236 -9.29 28.31 -5.88
C ASP A 236 -8.73 28.13 -4.45
N LYS A 237 -8.49 29.25 -3.76
CA LYS A 237 -8.11 29.22 -2.36
C LYS A 237 -9.28 28.72 -1.50
N LYS A 238 -9.07 27.60 -0.82
CA LYS A 238 -10.06 26.90 0.01
C LYS A 238 -9.47 26.49 1.34
N PRO A 239 -10.30 26.24 2.38
CA PRO A 239 -9.85 25.55 3.60
C PRO A 239 -9.17 24.23 3.28
N ARG A 240 -7.97 24.03 3.83
CA ARG A 240 -7.11 22.87 3.59
C ARG A 240 -7.40 21.77 4.61
N ILE A 241 -7.72 20.59 4.14
CA ILE A 241 -8.21 19.48 4.97
C ILE A 241 -7.21 18.32 4.95
N LEU A 242 -6.87 17.82 6.13
CA LEU A 242 -6.16 16.57 6.34
C LEU A 242 -7.17 15.44 6.61
N ILE A 243 -7.03 14.32 5.90
CA ILE A 243 -7.71 13.06 6.25
C ILE A 243 -6.70 12.18 6.98
N THR A 244 -6.99 11.84 8.24
CA THR A 244 -6.10 11.03 9.10
C THR A 244 -6.84 9.84 9.71
N GLY A 245 -6.09 8.86 10.21
CA GLY A 245 -6.59 7.70 10.94
C GLY A 245 -6.48 6.38 10.18
N CYS A 246 -7.44 5.49 10.42
CA CYS A 246 -7.51 4.20 9.74
C CYS A 246 -7.99 4.35 8.29
N PRO A 247 -7.73 3.36 7.42
CA PRO A 247 -8.35 3.33 6.09
C PRO A 247 -9.87 3.37 6.18
N ILE A 248 -10.51 4.25 5.42
CA ILE A 248 -11.97 4.41 5.42
C ILE A 248 -12.62 3.39 4.47
N GLY A 249 -11.83 2.70 3.67
CA GLY A 249 -12.29 1.73 2.69
C GLY A 249 -12.98 2.40 1.50
N GLY A 250 -14.03 1.80 0.96
CA GLY A 250 -14.79 2.30 -0.18
C GLY A 250 -15.45 3.66 0.01
N ALA A 251 -15.50 4.16 1.25
CA ALA A 251 -16.02 5.49 1.53
C ALA A 251 -14.99 6.62 1.31
N THR A 252 -13.73 6.31 1.00
CA THR A 252 -12.66 7.33 0.89
C THR A 252 -12.99 8.37 -0.17
N GLU A 253 -13.32 7.97 -1.39
CA GLU A 253 -13.67 8.92 -2.47
C GLU A 253 -14.91 9.73 -2.10
N LYS A 254 -15.95 9.10 -1.55
CA LYS A 254 -17.15 9.80 -1.09
C LYS A 254 -16.86 10.89 -0.06
N ILE A 255 -15.90 10.65 0.83
CA ILE A 255 -15.51 11.64 1.85
C ILE A 255 -14.70 12.78 1.22
N ILE A 256 -13.77 12.47 0.30
CA ILE A 256 -13.03 13.48 -0.45
C ILE A 256 -14.01 14.37 -1.23
N ASP A 257 -14.93 13.76 -1.98
CA ASP A 257 -15.95 14.47 -2.75
C ASP A 257 -16.84 15.33 -1.86
N ALA A 258 -17.25 14.81 -0.70
CA ALA A 258 -18.03 15.59 0.26
C ALA A 258 -17.29 16.84 0.75
N VAL A 259 -15.97 16.75 1.00
CA VAL A 259 -15.15 17.91 1.37
C VAL A 259 -15.02 18.88 0.20
N GLU A 260 -14.64 18.39 -0.98
CA GLU A 260 -14.29 19.25 -2.12
C GLU A 260 -15.51 19.92 -2.76
N ASN A 261 -16.66 19.23 -2.78
CA ASN A 261 -17.93 19.79 -3.26
C ASN A 261 -18.56 20.79 -2.28
N ASN A 262 -18.13 20.82 -1.02
CA ASN A 262 -18.59 21.78 -0.03
C ASN A 262 -17.56 22.88 0.32
N GLY A 263 -16.64 23.15 -0.60
CA GLY A 263 -15.74 24.32 -0.53
C GLY A 263 -14.44 24.08 0.25
N GLY A 264 -14.11 22.86 0.65
CA GLY A 264 -12.78 22.47 1.14
C GLY A 264 -11.87 21.96 0.03
N ILE A 265 -10.62 21.68 0.35
CA ILE A 265 -9.69 20.92 -0.48
C ILE A 265 -8.90 19.95 0.37
N VAL A 266 -8.90 18.68 -0.01
CA VAL A 266 -8.10 17.67 0.68
C VAL A 266 -6.66 17.77 0.19
N VAL A 267 -5.73 18.05 1.09
CA VAL A 267 -4.32 18.27 0.74
C VAL A 267 -3.39 17.17 1.23
N THR A 268 -3.86 16.30 2.10
CA THR A 268 -3.03 15.21 2.62
C THR A 268 -3.88 14.08 3.23
N PHE A 269 -3.32 12.87 3.16
CA PHE A 269 -3.88 11.62 3.70
C PHE A 269 -2.86 11.00 4.64
N GLU A 270 -3.06 11.10 5.94
CA GLU A 270 -2.24 10.43 6.95
C GLU A 270 -2.89 9.10 7.30
N ASN A 271 -2.81 8.12 6.40
CA ASN A 271 -3.33 6.75 6.55
C ASN A 271 -2.49 5.76 5.74
N CYS A 272 -2.89 4.48 5.72
CA CYS A 272 -2.14 3.42 5.04
C CYS A 272 -2.08 3.59 3.50
N SER A 273 -3.05 4.28 2.90
CA SER A 273 -3.07 4.58 1.45
C SER A 273 -2.35 5.89 1.11
N GLY A 274 -1.78 6.58 2.07
CA GLY A 274 -1.12 7.88 1.92
C GLY A 274 0.25 7.90 2.59
N ALA A 275 0.49 8.92 3.42
CA ALA A 275 1.81 9.23 4.00
C ALA A 275 2.46 8.06 4.75
N LYS A 276 1.69 7.23 5.45
CA LYS A 276 2.27 6.11 6.24
C LYS A 276 3.09 5.13 5.41
N SER A 277 2.75 4.94 4.15
CA SER A 277 3.48 4.01 3.27
C SER A 277 4.76 4.60 2.67
N ILE A 278 4.86 5.94 2.59
CA ILE A 278 5.91 6.64 1.85
C ILE A 278 6.77 7.57 2.70
N ASP A 279 6.36 7.89 3.94
CA ASP A 279 6.98 8.97 4.74
C ASP A 279 8.47 8.73 5.02
N ARG A 280 8.87 7.51 5.33
CA ARG A 280 10.25 7.16 5.67
C ARG A 280 10.87 6.22 4.64
N LEU A 281 12.13 6.50 4.31
CA LEU A 281 12.99 5.65 3.49
C LEU A 281 13.71 4.63 4.38
N ILE A 282 14.18 3.56 3.77
CA ILE A 282 15.14 2.63 4.38
C ILE A 282 16.54 3.20 4.15
N ASP A 283 17.40 3.16 5.13
CA ASP A 283 18.80 3.55 4.97
C ASP A 283 19.52 2.53 4.07
N GLU A 284 19.86 2.96 2.84
CA GLU A 284 20.49 2.13 1.82
C GLU A 284 21.96 1.81 2.15
N ASP A 285 22.62 2.71 2.91
CA ASP A 285 24.02 2.62 3.28
C ASP A 285 24.23 1.88 4.63
N ALA A 286 23.14 1.44 5.27
CA ALA A 286 23.23 0.73 6.53
C ALA A 286 24.11 -0.53 6.42
N GLU A 287 24.98 -0.74 7.40
CA GLU A 287 25.82 -1.95 7.50
C GLU A 287 24.92 -3.22 7.53
N ASP A 288 23.82 -3.16 8.27
CA ASP A 288 22.82 -4.22 8.37
C ASP A 288 21.50 -3.77 7.73
N ILE A 289 21.27 -4.19 6.50
CA ILE A 289 20.08 -3.82 5.73
C ILE A 289 18.78 -4.35 6.35
N TYR A 290 18.80 -5.50 7.03
CA TYR A 290 17.62 -6.06 7.68
C TYR A 290 17.22 -5.26 8.92
N GLN A 291 18.22 -4.73 9.64
CA GLN A 291 17.99 -3.79 10.72
C GLN A 291 17.36 -2.49 10.20
N ALA A 292 17.88 -1.93 9.12
CA ALA A 292 17.34 -0.71 8.50
C ALA A 292 15.88 -0.92 8.01
N ILE A 293 15.58 -2.08 7.45
CA ILE A 293 14.20 -2.46 7.08
C ILE A 293 13.32 -2.51 8.34
N ALA A 294 13.78 -3.15 9.41
CA ALA A 294 13.03 -3.24 10.66
C ALA A 294 12.74 -1.87 11.26
N GLU A 295 13.72 -0.98 11.32
CA GLU A 295 13.59 0.40 11.81
C GLU A 295 12.56 1.19 11.01
N ARG A 296 12.66 1.14 9.69
CA ARG A 296 11.70 1.83 8.82
C ARG A 296 10.27 1.34 9.06
N TYR A 297 10.05 0.02 9.10
CA TYR A 297 8.71 -0.53 9.24
C TYR A 297 8.12 -0.32 10.64
N LEU A 298 8.88 -0.51 11.71
CA LEU A 298 8.40 -0.23 13.08
C LEU A 298 8.14 1.25 13.34
N SER A 299 8.77 2.15 12.57
CA SER A 299 8.55 3.59 12.70
C SER A 299 7.23 4.08 12.09
N ILE A 300 6.45 3.22 11.43
CA ILE A 300 5.14 3.57 10.87
C ILE A 300 4.18 3.87 12.02
N GLY A 301 3.65 5.11 12.07
CA GLY A 301 2.61 5.48 13.03
C GLY A 301 1.29 4.78 12.70
N CYS A 302 0.76 4.03 13.66
CA CYS A 302 -0.53 3.36 13.51
C CYS A 302 -1.29 3.39 14.83
N SER A 303 -2.49 3.96 14.84
CA SER A 303 -3.35 4.07 16.04
C SER A 303 -3.79 2.72 16.61
N VAL A 304 -3.57 1.62 15.90
CA VAL A 304 -3.87 0.26 16.36
C VAL A 304 -2.66 -0.39 17.02
N MET A 305 -1.45 0.16 16.80
CA MET A 305 -0.18 -0.42 17.24
C MET A 305 0.51 0.36 18.35
N THR A 306 0.08 1.58 18.60
CA THR A 306 0.69 2.47 19.63
C THR A 306 -0.25 2.69 20.80
#